data_1465318d01caa291e019f3cd0130b8b2
#
_entry.id   1465318d01caa291e019f3cd0130b8b2
#
_cell.length_a   1.000
_cell.length_b   1.000
_cell.length_c   1.000
_cell.angle_alpha   90.00
_cell.angle_beta   90.00
_cell.angle_gamma   90.00
#
_symmetry.space_group_name_H-M   'P 1'
#
loop_
_entity.id
_entity.type
_entity.pdbx_description
1 polymer ?
#
loop_
_entity_poly.entity_id
_entity_poly.type
_entity_poly.pdbx_seq_one_letter_code
_entity_poly.pdbx_strand_id
1 'polypeptide(L)' 'MLTQIPFPVVALHDIRRSPALLIPRGTPGEITGVSEATPSRYTVTFWPFGMGGATVTISHLSRTDLKEA' A
#
# COMPACT_ATOMS: atom_id res chain seq x y z
N MET A 1 15.91 0.45 2.95
CA MET A 1 15.18 0.97 4.10
C MET A 1 14.40 2.21 3.72
N LEU A 2 13.15 2.30 4.16
CA LEU A 2 12.30 3.45 3.89
C LEU A 2 12.59 4.52 4.92
N THR A 3 13.15 5.63 4.48
CA THR A 3 13.56 6.72 5.36
C THR A 3 12.67 7.94 5.28
N GLN A 4 11.74 7.95 4.34
CA GLN A 4 10.91 9.11 4.05
C GLN A 4 9.46 8.70 3.82
N ILE A 5 8.54 9.42 4.43
CA ILE A 5 7.10 9.24 4.27
C ILE A 5 6.51 10.56 3.82
N PRO A 6 5.64 10.60 2.80
CA PRO A 6 5.12 9.44 2.06
C PRO A 6 6.16 8.88 1.07
N PHE A 7 6.07 7.58 0.84
CA PHE A 7 6.99 6.87 -0.05
C PHE A 7 6.18 6.18 -1.15
N PRO A 8 6.43 6.47 -2.44
CA PRO A 8 5.63 5.93 -3.53
C PRO A 8 5.89 4.45 -3.75
N VAL A 9 4.82 3.68 -3.91
CA VAL A 9 4.87 2.24 -4.15
C VAL A 9 3.78 1.82 -5.13
N VAL A 10 3.86 0.58 -5.59
CA VAL A 10 2.77 -0.08 -6.31
C VAL A 10 2.50 -1.42 -5.66
N ALA A 11 1.26 -1.89 -5.77
CA ALA A 11 0.90 -3.22 -5.30
C ALA A 11 1.62 -4.26 -6.15
N LEU A 12 2.36 -5.16 -5.51
CA LEU A 12 3.14 -6.19 -6.20
C LEU A 12 2.27 -7.35 -6.67
N HIS A 13 1.14 -7.56 -6.01
CA HIS A 13 0.15 -8.57 -6.35
C HIS A 13 -1.23 -8.05 -5.93
N ASP A 14 -2.27 -8.81 -6.25
CA ASP A 14 -3.62 -8.44 -5.81
C ASP A 14 -3.69 -8.50 -4.29
N ILE A 15 -4.20 -7.45 -3.66
CA ILE A 15 -4.35 -7.37 -2.22
C ILE A 15 -5.84 -7.39 -1.90
N ARG A 16 -6.31 -8.46 -1.26
CA ARG A 16 -7.70 -8.60 -0.87
C ARG A 16 -7.83 -8.53 0.64
N ARG A 17 -8.65 -7.62 1.12
CA ARG A 17 -8.89 -7.44 2.56
C ARG A 17 -10.29 -7.88 2.99
N SER A 18 -11.23 -7.90 2.05
CA SER A 18 -12.57 -8.38 2.30
C SER A 18 -13.18 -8.82 0.98
N PRO A 19 -14.32 -9.53 0.97
CA PRO A 19 -14.96 -9.89 -0.29
C PRO A 19 -15.26 -8.70 -1.20
N ALA A 20 -15.46 -7.52 -0.61
CA ALA A 20 -15.82 -6.32 -1.36
C ALA A 20 -14.62 -5.42 -1.67
N LEU A 21 -13.43 -5.73 -1.14
CA LEU A 21 -12.27 -4.84 -1.28
C LEU A 21 -11.08 -5.58 -1.88
N LEU A 22 -10.71 -5.21 -3.08
CA LEU A 22 -9.56 -5.74 -3.79
C LEU A 22 -8.74 -4.60 -4.36
N ILE A 23 -7.44 -4.60 -4.08
CA ILE A 23 -6.49 -3.71 -4.71
C ILE A 23 -5.74 -4.52 -5.76
N PRO A 24 -5.97 -4.25 -7.06
CA PRO A 24 -5.31 -5.03 -8.11
C PRO A 24 -3.80 -4.81 -8.13
N ARG A 25 -3.08 -5.82 -8.57
CA ARG A 25 -1.67 -5.71 -8.85
C ARG A 25 -1.39 -4.49 -9.73
N GLY A 26 -0.33 -3.75 -9.40
CA GLY A 26 0.06 -2.58 -10.17
C GLY A 26 -0.64 -1.29 -9.76
N THR A 27 -1.56 -1.35 -8.79
CA THR A 27 -2.22 -0.14 -8.31
C THR A 27 -1.20 0.75 -7.62
N PRO A 28 -1.10 2.04 -8.01
CA PRO A 28 -0.19 2.96 -7.35
C PRO A 28 -0.71 3.36 -5.97
N GLY A 29 0.23 3.67 -5.09
CA GLY A 29 -0.09 4.14 -3.77
C GLY A 29 1.12 4.78 -3.12
N GLU A 30 0.98 5.15 -1.85
CA GLU A 30 2.10 5.67 -1.09
C GLU A 30 2.03 5.17 0.35
N ILE A 31 3.20 4.86 0.91
CA ILE A 31 3.30 4.49 2.32
C ILE A 31 3.14 5.75 3.15
N THR A 32 2.17 5.75 4.05
CA THR A 32 1.87 6.88 4.93
C THR A 32 2.19 6.58 6.39
N GLY A 33 2.48 5.33 6.71
CA GLY A 33 2.86 4.95 8.06
C GLY A 33 3.64 3.66 8.09
N VAL A 34 4.48 3.51 9.10
CA VAL A 34 5.29 2.32 9.32
C VAL A 34 5.17 1.93 10.78
N SER A 35 4.82 0.66 11.02
CA SER A 35 4.82 0.10 12.36
C SER A 35 6.24 -0.22 12.77
N GLU A 36 6.58 -0.03 14.04
CA GLU A 36 7.90 -0.36 14.57
C GLU A 36 8.02 -1.84 14.98
N ALA A 37 7.00 -2.64 14.69
CA ALA A 37 7.05 -4.07 14.97
C ALA A 37 8.14 -4.76 14.15
N THR A 38 8.48 -5.97 14.54
CA THR A 38 9.47 -6.79 13.83
C THR A 38 8.77 -8.06 13.33
N PRO A 39 8.60 -8.25 12.01
CA PRO A 39 8.97 -7.33 10.94
C PRO A 39 8.05 -6.11 10.87
N SER A 40 8.55 -5.04 10.26
CA SER A 40 7.77 -3.83 10.09
C SER A 40 6.56 -4.06 9.19
N ARG A 41 5.46 -3.37 9.51
CA ARG A 41 4.25 -3.39 8.71
C ARG A 41 3.95 -1.97 8.23
N TYR A 42 3.33 -1.88 7.07
CA TYR A 42 3.14 -0.60 6.40
C TYR A 42 1.67 -0.27 6.25
N THR A 43 1.36 1.01 6.40
CA THR A 43 0.06 1.58 6.05
C THR A 43 0.23 2.28 4.72
N VAL A 44 -0.61 1.92 3.75
CA VAL A 44 -0.50 2.42 2.38
C VAL A 44 -1.85 2.97 1.93
N THR A 45 -1.81 4.15 1.34
CA THR A 45 -2.98 4.73 0.66
C THR A 45 -2.85 4.47 -0.82
N PHE A 46 -3.80 3.73 -1.39
CA PHE A 46 -3.82 3.36 -2.81
C PHE A 46 -4.80 4.22 -3.60
N TRP A 47 -4.53 4.37 -4.88
CA TRP A 47 -5.40 5.06 -5.84
C TRP A 47 -5.92 4.07 -6.88
N PRO A 48 -6.86 3.17 -6.53
CA PRO A 48 -7.34 2.14 -7.46
C PRO A 48 -8.17 2.72 -8.61
N PHE A 49 -8.69 3.94 -8.45
CA PHE A 49 -9.48 4.63 -9.47
C PHE A 49 -8.72 5.80 -10.11
N GLY A 50 -7.40 5.84 -9.94
CA GLY A 50 -6.55 6.88 -10.47
C GLY A 50 -6.44 8.09 -9.55
N MET A 51 -5.51 8.98 -9.89
CA MET A 51 -5.29 10.23 -9.16
C MET A 51 -6.53 11.09 -9.26
N GLY A 52 -7.01 11.57 -8.13
CA GLY A 52 -8.24 12.38 -8.08
C GLY A 52 -9.49 11.56 -7.81
N GLY A 53 -9.42 10.23 -7.89
CA GLY A 53 -10.52 9.36 -7.50
C GLY A 53 -10.49 9.03 -6.01
N ALA A 54 -11.42 8.19 -5.57
CA ALA A 54 -11.45 7.72 -4.20
C ALA A 54 -10.18 6.95 -3.87
N THR A 55 -9.70 7.10 -2.65
CA THR A 55 -8.52 6.37 -2.17
C THR A 55 -8.93 5.27 -1.21
N VAL A 56 -8.05 4.27 -1.06
CA VAL A 56 -8.24 3.17 -0.12
C VAL A 56 -6.98 3.05 0.72
N THR A 57 -7.12 3.12 2.04
CA THR A 57 -6.01 2.99 2.96
C THR A 57 -6.03 1.61 3.60
N ILE A 58 -4.92 0.88 3.49
CA ILE A 58 -4.77 -0.46 4.03
C ILE A 58 -3.59 -0.50 4.98
N SER A 59 -3.81 -1.06 6.16
CA SER A 59 -2.78 -1.22 7.19
C SER A 59 -2.20 -2.63 7.19
N HIS A 60 -1.11 -2.81 7.91
CA HIS A 60 -0.49 -4.11 8.18
C HIS A 60 0.00 -4.84 6.94
N LEU A 61 0.37 -4.10 5.91
CA LEU A 61 0.97 -4.68 4.71
C LEU A 61 2.43 -5.02 4.95
N SER A 62 2.84 -6.15 4.38
CA SER A 62 4.23 -6.58 4.40
C SER A 62 5.00 -5.89 3.28
N ARG A 63 6.31 -5.78 3.44
CA ARG A 63 7.17 -5.27 2.38
C ARG A 63 7.06 -6.11 1.11
N THR A 64 6.77 -7.41 1.24
CA THR A 64 6.61 -8.30 0.09
C THR A 64 5.32 -8.06 -0.70
N ASP A 65 4.40 -7.26 -0.17
CA ASP A 65 3.18 -6.88 -0.88
C ASP A 65 3.39 -5.67 -1.79
N LEU A 66 4.55 -5.02 -1.69
CA LEU A 66 4.79 -3.70 -2.28
C LEU A 66 6.07 -3.68 -3.10
N LYS A 67 6.08 -2.82 -4.12
CA LYS A 67 7.25 -2.55 -4.93
C LYS A 67 7.44 -1.04 -4.98
N GLU A 68 8.68 -0.59 -4.95
CA GLU A 68 8.97 0.84 -5.13
C GLU A 68 8.52 1.30 -6.51
N ALA A 69 7.86 2.43 -6.52
CA ALA A 69 7.39 3.03 -7.76
C ALA A 69 8.53 3.69 -8.52
#